data_f3b55470944ab1ca6d2bf03cb28ef14a
#
_entry.id   f3b55470944ab1ca6d2bf03cb28ef14a
#
_cell.length_a   1.000
_cell.length_b   1.000
_cell.length_c   1.000
_cell.angle_alpha   90.00
_cell.angle_beta   90.00
_cell.angle_gamma   90.00
#
_symmetry.space_group_name_H-M   'P 1'
#
loop_
_entity.id
_entity.type
_entity.pdbx_description
1 polymer ?
#
loop_
_entity_poly.entity_id
_entity_poly.type
_entity_poly.pdbx_seq_one_letter_code
_entity_poly.pdbx_strand_id
1 'polypeptide(L)'
;SLRRQRQMCIRDRPDAFLLNFGYQGMISIIDSLTSRFDCIVYDAESHACIMDGLRLSPAKRYVYVHNDMSSLRKQLEHATKYVATTGGGILVVTEGVFGMAGDLGKLDEITALKSEFNFRLLVDDAHGFGTMGPTGAGTGEHFGVQDKVDLYFGTFAKAMAGFGAFVATDAV
;
A
#
# COMPACT_ATOMS: atom_id res chain seq x y z
N SER A 1 -9.10 23.90 -10.28
CA SER A 1 -9.36 23.41 -11.66
C SER A 1 -10.18 22.12 -11.59
N LEU A 2 -11.00 21.85 -12.62
CA LEU A 2 -11.83 20.64 -12.74
C LEU A 2 -11.01 19.34 -12.60
N ARG A 3 -9.72 19.36 -12.94
CA ARG A 3 -8.80 18.24 -12.79
C ARG A 3 -8.51 17.95 -11.30
N ARG A 4 -8.32 19.00 -10.51
CA ARG A 4 -8.10 18.90 -9.05
C ARG A 4 -9.37 18.42 -8.33
N GLN A 5 -10.55 18.91 -8.74
CA GLN A 5 -11.83 18.45 -8.18
C GLN A 5 -12.12 16.97 -8.48
N ARG A 6 -11.80 16.49 -9.69
CA ARG A 6 -11.96 15.06 -10.02
C ARG A 6 -10.99 14.17 -9.23
N GLN A 7 -9.78 14.65 -8.94
CA GLN A 7 -8.82 13.94 -8.09
C GLN A 7 -9.25 13.92 -6.62
N MET A 8 -9.85 15.00 -6.12
CA MET A 8 -10.37 15.07 -4.75
C MET A 8 -11.53 14.11 -4.47
N CYS A 9 -12.24 13.63 -5.50
CA CYS A 9 -13.35 12.68 -5.35
C CYS A 9 -12.88 11.21 -5.30
N ILE A 10 -11.58 10.93 -5.45
CA ILE A 10 -11.07 9.58 -5.32
C ILE A 10 -10.81 9.32 -3.83
N ARG A 11 -11.79 8.67 -3.18
CA ARG A 11 -11.70 8.15 -1.81
C ARG A 11 -11.53 9.19 -0.70
N ASP A 12 -12.13 10.36 -0.84
CA ASP A 12 -12.07 11.43 0.18
C ASP A 12 -10.64 11.78 0.65
N ARG A 13 -9.64 11.48 -0.21
CA ARG A 13 -8.25 11.83 0.03
C ARG A 13 -7.94 13.21 -0.54
N PRO A 14 -7.13 14.02 0.17
CA PRO A 14 -6.82 15.37 -0.26
C PRO A 14 -6.02 15.44 -1.55
N ASP A 15 -5.26 14.38 -1.88
CA ASP A 15 -4.50 14.32 -3.13
C ASP A 15 -4.52 12.93 -3.77
N ALA A 16 -4.44 12.90 -5.10
CA ALA A 16 -4.34 11.67 -5.86
C ALA A 16 -3.58 11.88 -7.17
N PHE A 17 -2.76 10.91 -7.54
CA PHE A 17 -1.98 10.89 -8.77
C PHE A 17 -2.50 9.79 -9.70
N LEU A 18 -2.79 10.15 -10.96
CA LEU A 18 -3.24 9.22 -12.00
C LEU A 18 -2.05 8.61 -12.73
N LEU A 19 -2.14 7.31 -12.96
CA LEU A 19 -1.14 6.47 -13.60
C LEU A 19 -1.74 5.81 -14.85
N ASN A 20 -0.94 5.65 -15.90
CA ASN A 20 -1.41 5.06 -17.15
C ASN A 20 -1.71 3.56 -17.00
N PHE A 21 -0.93 2.83 -16.20
CA PHE A 21 -1.03 1.38 -16.01
C PHE A 21 -0.80 1.01 -14.56
N GLY A 22 -1.54 0.00 -14.06
CA GLY A 22 -1.43 -0.46 -12.68
C GLY A 22 -0.08 -1.08 -12.36
N TYR A 23 0.39 -2.00 -13.21
CA TYR A 23 1.63 -2.73 -12.97
C TYR A 23 2.84 -1.80 -12.87
N GLN A 24 3.08 -0.97 -13.90
CA GLN A 24 4.17 0.00 -13.88
C GLN A 24 3.98 1.08 -12.82
N GLY A 25 2.73 1.46 -12.56
CA GLY A 25 2.40 2.43 -11.52
C GLY A 25 2.86 1.98 -10.15
N MET A 26 2.57 0.74 -9.76
CA MET A 26 3.02 0.18 -8.48
C MET A 26 4.55 0.14 -8.39
N ILE A 27 5.23 -0.31 -9.45
CA ILE A 27 6.69 -0.30 -9.52
C ILE A 27 7.24 1.11 -9.30
N SER A 28 6.69 2.09 -10.03
CA SER A 28 7.14 3.48 -9.94
C SER A 28 6.90 4.09 -8.56
N ILE A 29 5.79 3.76 -7.91
CA ILE A 29 5.48 4.22 -6.55
C ILE A 29 6.55 3.72 -5.57
N ILE A 30 6.83 2.42 -5.58
CA ILE A 30 7.82 1.82 -4.67
C ILE A 30 9.21 2.40 -4.91
N ASP A 31 9.65 2.50 -6.17
CA ASP A 31 10.96 3.01 -6.53
C ASP A 31 11.12 4.50 -6.15
N SER A 32 10.09 5.32 -6.42
CA SER A 32 10.15 6.77 -6.16
C SER A 32 10.08 7.16 -4.68
N LEU A 33 9.45 6.32 -3.84
CA LEU A 33 9.22 6.62 -2.43
C LEU A 33 10.32 6.12 -1.51
N THR A 34 11.22 5.28 -2.01
CA THR A 34 12.19 4.60 -1.15
C THR A 34 13.62 4.75 -1.64
N SER A 35 14.54 4.87 -0.71
CA SER A 35 15.98 5.03 -0.92
C SER A 35 16.76 3.91 -0.21
N ARG A 36 18.07 3.88 -0.40
CA ARG A 36 18.97 2.94 0.30
C ARG A 36 18.99 3.08 1.83
N PHE A 37 18.45 4.16 2.36
CA PHE A 37 18.39 4.40 3.80
C PHE A 37 17.11 3.84 4.43
N ASP A 38 16.11 3.52 3.59
CA ASP A 38 14.79 3.09 4.00
C ASP A 38 14.66 1.57 4.08
N CYS A 39 13.57 1.12 4.70
CA CYS A 39 13.17 -0.27 4.73
C CYS A 39 11.80 -0.45 4.08
N ILE A 40 11.62 -1.58 3.38
CA ILE A 40 10.30 -2.06 2.94
C ILE A 40 10.01 -3.37 3.63
N VAL A 41 8.89 -3.44 4.35
CA VAL A 41 8.34 -4.65 4.96
C VAL A 41 7.13 -5.08 4.14
N TYR A 42 7.13 -6.30 3.59
CA TYR A 42 6.12 -6.73 2.64
C TYR A 42 5.63 -8.14 2.88
N ASP A 43 4.38 -8.42 2.46
CA ASP A 43 3.76 -9.74 2.56
C ASP A 43 4.39 -10.72 1.57
N ALA A 44 4.60 -11.97 1.99
CA ALA A 44 5.23 -13.01 1.18
C ALA A 44 4.42 -13.36 -0.09
N GLU A 45 3.11 -13.14 -0.09
CA GLU A 45 2.22 -13.40 -1.23
C GLU A 45 1.88 -12.15 -2.05
N SER A 46 2.65 -11.08 -1.88
CA SER A 46 2.49 -9.85 -2.64
C SER A 46 2.58 -10.09 -4.15
N HIS A 47 1.73 -9.38 -4.89
CA HIS A 47 1.64 -9.43 -6.36
C HIS A 47 2.98 -9.14 -7.04
N ALA A 48 3.17 -9.71 -8.24
CA ALA A 48 4.40 -9.58 -9.02
C ALA A 48 4.85 -8.11 -9.26
N CYS A 49 3.93 -7.15 -9.42
CA CYS A 49 4.27 -5.74 -9.58
C CYS A 49 4.95 -5.15 -8.32
N ILE A 50 4.53 -5.58 -7.13
CA ILE A 50 5.18 -5.21 -5.86
C ILE A 50 6.58 -5.83 -5.84
N MET A 51 6.70 -7.12 -6.14
CA MET A 51 7.99 -7.82 -6.18
C MET A 51 8.98 -7.19 -7.16
N ASP A 52 8.52 -6.75 -8.31
CA ASP A 52 9.36 -6.07 -9.30
C ASP A 52 9.75 -4.65 -8.84
N GLY A 53 8.84 -3.91 -8.21
CA GLY A 53 9.16 -2.65 -7.55
C GLY A 53 10.21 -2.81 -6.45
N LEU A 54 10.08 -3.87 -5.64
CA LEU A 54 11.07 -4.22 -4.62
C LEU A 54 12.46 -4.55 -5.20
N ARG A 55 12.51 -5.16 -6.39
CA ARG A 55 13.79 -5.48 -7.06
C ARG A 55 14.51 -4.24 -7.56
N LEU A 56 13.77 -3.24 -8.02
CA LEU A 56 14.33 -1.97 -8.49
C LEU A 56 14.73 -1.05 -7.34
N SER A 57 13.97 -1.05 -6.25
CA SER A 57 14.26 -0.21 -5.08
C SER A 57 15.57 -0.61 -4.40
N PRO A 58 16.44 0.36 -4.04
CA PRO A 58 17.66 0.12 -3.28
C PRO A 58 17.40 -0.07 -1.77
N ALA A 59 16.16 0.03 -1.31
CA ALA A 59 15.79 -0.09 0.09
C ALA A 59 16.06 -1.49 0.67
N LYS A 60 16.31 -1.56 1.96
CA LYS A 60 16.41 -2.83 2.69
C LYS A 60 15.04 -3.51 2.74
N ARG A 61 14.98 -4.81 2.43
CA ARG A 61 13.72 -5.57 2.33
C ARG A 61 13.60 -6.57 3.45
N TYR A 62 12.40 -6.65 4.04
CA TYR A 62 12.02 -7.63 5.05
C TYR A 62 10.68 -8.25 4.64
N VAL A 63 10.65 -9.56 4.47
CA VAL A 63 9.44 -10.31 4.13
C VAL A 63 8.79 -10.84 5.40
N TYR A 64 7.47 -10.71 5.53
CA TYR A 64 6.72 -11.41 6.58
C TYR A 64 5.83 -12.51 5.98
N VAL A 65 5.56 -13.54 6.78
CA VAL A 65 4.70 -14.66 6.41
C VAL A 65 3.28 -14.13 6.15
N HIS A 66 2.68 -14.60 5.07
CA HIS A 66 1.38 -14.14 4.61
C HIS A 66 0.35 -14.07 5.75
N ASN A 67 -0.24 -12.88 5.91
CA ASN A 67 -1.26 -12.58 6.92
C ASN A 67 -0.90 -12.98 8.37
N ASP A 68 0.40 -13.15 8.69
CA ASP A 68 0.89 -13.44 10.04
C ASP A 68 1.38 -12.15 10.73
N MET A 69 0.58 -11.64 11.65
CA MET A 69 0.89 -10.40 12.38
C MET A 69 2.06 -10.55 13.36
N SER A 70 2.33 -11.75 13.84
CA SER A 70 3.50 -12.01 14.68
C SER A 70 4.78 -11.94 13.86
N SER A 71 4.75 -12.47 12.64
CA SER A 71 5.82 -12.34 11.67
C SER A 71 6.03 -10.88 11.24
N LEU A 72 4.94 -10.14 10.94
CA LEU A 72 5.00 -8.71 10.61
C LEU A 72 5.64 -7.90 11.74
N ARG A 73 5.21 -8.09 12.99
CA ARG A 73 5.79 -7.44 14.17
C ARG A 73 7.29 -7.66 14.27
N LYS A 74 7.75 -8.89 14.12
CA LYS A 74 9.18 -9.24 14.14
C LYS A 74 9.95 -8.50 13.04
N GLN A 75 9.40 -8.40 11.85
CA GLN A 75 10.06 -7.68 10.75
C GLN A 75 10.06 -6.16 11.00
N LEU A 76 9.01 -5.60 11.59
CA LEU A 76 8.97 -4.19 12.00
C LEU A 76 10.03 -3.88 13.08
N GLU A 77 10.27 -4.78 14.03
CA GLU A 77 11.37 -4.64 15.01
C GLU A 77 12.74 -4.59 14.33
N HIS A 78 12.98 -5.46 13.32
CA HIS A 78 14.21 -5.45 12.54
C HIS A 78 14.36 -4.16 11.72
N ALA A 79 13.27 -3.73 11.06
CA ALA A 79 13.24 -2.52 10.27
C ALA A 79 13.50 -1.28 11.14
N THR A 80 12.87 -1.20 12.32
CA THR A 80 13.08 -0.10 13.29
C THR A 80 14.54 0.02 13.71
N LYS A 81 15.19 -1.12 14.01
CA LYS A 81 16.62 -1.12 14.36
C LYS A 81 17.49 -0.63 13.20
N TYR A 82 17.16 -1.00 11.98
CA TYR A 82 17.92 -0.57 10.80
C TYR A 82 17.74 0.93 10.54
N VAL A 83 16.53 1.45 10.49
CA VAL A 83 16.29 2.87 10.21
C VAL A 83 16.81 3.78 11.32
N ALA A 84 16.91 3.30 12.57
CA ALA A 84 17.56 4.01 13.64
C ALA A 84 19.06 4.28 13.37
N THR A 85 19.71 3.45 12.55
CA THR A 85 21.11 3.64 12.15
C THR A 85 21.27 4.44 10.87
N THR A 86 20.28 4.42 9.97
CA THR A 86 20.38 5.06 8.66
C THR A 86 19.67 6.41 8.57
N GLY A 87 18.75 6.69 9.50
CA GLY A 87 17.90 7.89 9.46
C GLY A 87 16.76 7.81 8.44
N GLY A 88 16.52 6.64 7.84
CA GLY A 88 15.44 6.41 6.87
C GLY A 88 14.08 6.16 7.50
N GLY A 89 13.11 5.79 6.66
CA GLY A 89 11.75 5.44 7.02
C GLY A 89 11.42 3.95 6.78
N ILE A 90 10.24 3.53 7.24
CA ILE A 90 9.70 2.19 7.01
C ILE A 90 8.45 2.31 6.15
N LEU A 91 8.42 1.59 5.03
CA LEU A 91 7.24 1.38 4.20
C LEU A 91 6.75 -0.05 4.39
N VAL A 92 5.52 -0.22 4.88
CA VAL A 92 4.82 -1.51 4.88
C VAL A 92 3.99 -1.59 3.61
N VAL A 93 4.11 -2.70 2.86
CA VAL A 93 3.37 -2.94 1.63
C VAL A 93 2.56 -4.22 1.78
N THR A 94 1.26 -4.13 1.52
CA THR A 94 0.32 -5.26 1.52
C THR A 94 -0.74 -5.10 0.45
N GLU A 95 -1.53 -6.15 0.22
CA GLU A 95 -2.72 -6.06 -0.61
C GLU A 95 -3.98 -5.96 0.24
N GLY A 96 -5.00 -5.33 -0.27
CA GLY A 96 -6.32 -5.32 0.34
C GLY A 96 -7.03 -6.66 0.15
N VAL A 97 -7.02 -7.16 -1.09
CA VAL A 97 -7.48 -8.50 -1.48
C VAL A 97 -6.35 -9.18 -2.24
N PHE A 98 -5.87 -10.31 -1.75
CA PHE A 98 -4.86 -11.13 -2.43
C PHE A 98 -5.52 -11.93 -3.55
N GLY A 99 -5.28 -11.50 -4.80
CA GLY A 99 -6.01 -12.00 -5.96
C GLY A 99 -5.84 -13.49 -6.27
N MET A 100 -4.73 -14.10 -5.85
CA MET A 100 -4.47 -15.53 -6.11
C MET A 100 -5.11 -16.43 -5.04
N ALA A 101 -5.06 -16.05 -3.78
CA ALA A 101 -5.63 -16.80 -2.66
C ALA A 101 -7.12 -16.46 -2.46
N GLY A 102 -7.54 -15.25 -2.79
CA GLY A 102 -8.90 -14.77 -2.62
C GLY A 102 -9.22 -14.37 -1.18
N ASP A 103 -8.21 -14.19 -0.34
CA ASP A 103 -8.36 -13.73 1.03
C ASP A 103 -8.05 -12.24 1.19
N LEU A 104 -8.40 -11.70 2.35
CA LEU A 104 -8.24 -10.29 2.67
C LEU A 104 -6.94 -10.05 3.45
N GLY A 105 -6.24 -8.97 3.10
CA GLY A 105 -5.21 -8.43 3.97
C GLY A 105 -5.82 -7.95 5.30
N LYS A 106 -5.18 -8.25 6.41
CA LYS A 106 -5.64 -7.90 7.77
C LYS A 106 -5.35 -6.42 8.10
N LEU A 107 -6.00 -5.50 7.36
CA LEU A 107 -5.68 -4.08 7.46
C LEU A 107 -5.94 -3.49 8.84
N ASP A 108 -6.95 -3.97 9.56
CA ASP A 108 -7.25 -3.57 10.93
C ASP A 108 -6.13 -3.95 11.90
N GLU A 109 -5.62 -5.19 11.81
CA GLU A 109 -4.50 -5.65 12.63
C GLU A 109 -3.19 -4.94 12.23
N ILE A 110 -2.93 -4.76 10.93
CA ILE A 110 -1.73 -4.03 10.44
C ILE A 110 -1.75 -2.59 10.93
N THR A 111 -2.87 -1.90 10.79
CA THR A 111 -2.97 -0.49 11.20
C THR A 111 -2.93 -0.31 12.72
N ALA A 112 -3.33 -1.31 13.50
CA ALA A 112 -3.18 -1.30 14.95
C ALA A 112 -1.70 -1.23 15.37
N LEU A 113 -0.79 -1.84 14.60
CA LEU A 113 0.66 -1.77 14.87
C LEU A 113 1.26 -0.36 14.72
N LYS A 114 0.57 0.59 14.09
CA LYS A 114 1.01 2.00 14.03
C LYS A 114 1.06 2.68 15.41
N SER A 115 0.38 2.13 16.41
CA SER A 115 0.50 2.61 17.79
C SER A 115 1.85 2.28 18.44
N GLU A 116 2.58 1.29 17.89
CA GLU A 116 3.83 0.79 18.43
C GLU A 116 5.04 1.08 17.51
N PHE A 117 4.79 1.12 16.20
CA PHE A 117 5.83 1.28 15.19
C PHE A 117 5.52 2.48 14.28
N ASN A 118 6.54 3.27 13.97
CA ASN A 118 6.41 4.36 13.02
C ASN A 118 6.68 3.85 11.59
N PHE A 119 5.63 3.66 10.80
CA PHE A 119 5.72 3.26 9.39
C PHE A 119 4.63 3.91 8.56
N ARG A 120 4.87 4.03 7.25
CA ARG A 120 3.85 4.32 6.26
C ARG A 120 3.29 3.03 5.69
N LEU A 121 1.99 3.00 5.42
CA LEU A 121 1.29 1.84 4.87
C LEU A 121 0.85 2.13 3.43
N LEU A 122 1.38 1.35 2.49
CA LEU A 122 0.91 1.28 1.11
C LEU A 122 0.03 0.03 0.96
N VAL A 123 -1.21 0.25 0.55
CA VAL A 123 -2.16 -0.84 0.26
C VAL A 123 -2.41 -0.91 -1.25
N ASP A 124 -2.07 -2.04 -1.86
CA ASP A 124 -2.55 -2.41 -3.19
C ASP A 124 -3.98 -2.96 -3.08
N ASP A 125 -4.95 -2.12 -3.37
CA ASP A 125 -6.36 -2.48 -3.33
C ASP A 125 -6.96 -2.66 -4.74
N ALA A 126 -6.14 -3.09 -5.68
CA ALA A 126 -6.56 -3.30 -7.07
C ALA A 126 -7.75 -4.26 -7.20
N HIS A 127 -7.90 -5.22 -6.31
CA HIS A 127 -9.03 -6.16 -6.27
C HIS A 127 -10.17 -5.71 -5.36
N GLY A 128 -9.92 -4.88 -4.34
CA GLY A 128 -10.95 -4.41 -3.41
C GLY A 128 -11.65 -3.13 -3.88
N PHE A 129 -10.94 -2.25 -4.59
CA PHE A 129 -11.52 -1.02 -5.13
C PHE A 129 -12.66 -1.32 -6.11
N GLY A 130 -13.83 -0.72 -5.87
CA GLY A 130 -15.06 -0.93 -6.63
C GLY A 130 -15.87 -2.15 -6.19
N THR A 131 -15.39 -2.97 -5.26
CA THR A 131 -16.06 -4.22 -4.84
C THR A 131 -16.22 -4.37 -3.33
N MET A 132 -15.28 -3.87 -2.54
CA MET A 132 -15.25 -4.00 -1.09
C MET A 132 -15.73 -2.73 -0.40
N GLY A 133 -16.29 -2.89 0.80
CA GLY A 133 -16.85 -1.81 1.59
C GLY A 133 -18.27 -1.41 1.19
N PRO A 134 -19.01 -0.71 2.07
CA PRO A 134 -20.41 -0.32 1.85
C PRO A 134 -20.64 0.54 0.60
N THR A 135 -19.67 1.38 0.23
CA THR A 135 -19.74 2.25 -0.96
C THR A 135 -18.87 1.77 -2.12
N GLY A 136 -18.16 0.65 -1.95
CA GLY A 136 -17.18 0.17 -2.92
C GLY A 136 -15.84 0.93 -2.85
N ALA A 137 -15.60 1.67 -1.77
CA ALA A 137 -14.35 2.40 -1.60
C ALA A 137 -13.16 1.48 -1.29
N GLY A 138 -13.36 0.17 -1.14
CA GLY A 138 -12.35 -0.84 -1.03
C GLY A 138 -12.14 -1.38 0.39
N THR A 139 -11.03 -2.08 0.57
CA THR A 139 -10.75 -2.81 1.81
C THR A 139 -10.50 -1.90 3.01
N GLY A 140 -9.94 -0.71 2.82
CA GLY A 140 -9.81 0.28 3.89
C GLY A 140 -11.16 0.67 4.49
N GLU A 141 -12.19 0.86 3.64
CA GLU A 141 -13.57 1.12 4.07
C GLU A 141 -14.18 -0.11 4.73
N HIS A 142 -13.95 -1.31 4.15
CA HIS A 142 -14.44 -2.57 4.67
C HIS A 142 -14.03 -2.80 6.13
N PHE A 143 -12.79 -2.50 6.47
CA PHE A 143 -12.24 -2.63 7.83
C PHE A 143 -12.41 -1.36 8.70
N GLY A 144 -12.94 -0.27 8.16
CA GLY A 144 -13.08 0.99 8.89
C GLY A 144 -11.74 1.64 9.26
N VAL A 145 -10.71 1.43 8.45
CA VAL A 145 -9.33 1.93 8.70
C VAL A 145 -8.79 2.78 7.55
N GLN A 146 -9.67 3.30 6.72
CA GLN A 146 -9.31 4.06 5.53
C GLN A 146 -8.39 5.26 5.83
N ASP A 147 -8.64 5.95 6.94
CA ASP A 147 -7.86 7.08 7.44
C ASP A 147 -6.45 6.71 7.92
N LYS A 148 -6.19 5.42 8.16
CA LYS A 148 -4.90 4.90 8.64
C LYS A 148 -4.01 4.35 7.53
N VAL A 149 -4.52 4.26 6.30
CA VAL A 149 -3.74 3.88 5.11
C VAL A 149 -3.08 5.13 4.55
N ASP A 150 -1.76 5.20 4.49
CA ASP A 150 -1.04 6.40 4.03
C ASP A 150 -1.06 6.54 2.50
N LEU A 151 -0.87 5.43 1.78
CA LEU A 151 -0.90 5.38 0.33
C LEU A 151 -1.87 4.27 -0.09
N TYR A 152 -2.88 4.68 -0.82
CA TYR A 152 -3.89 3.77 -1.32
C TYR A 152 -3.78 3.66 -2.84
N PHE A 153 -3.49 2.47 -3.32
CA PHE A 153 -3.39 2.19 -4.74
C PHE A 153 -4.63 1.44 -5.23
N GLY A 154 -5.16 1.88 -6.36
CA GLY A 154 -6.27 1.22 -7.05
C GLY A 154 -6.07 1.22 -8.56
N THR A 155 -6.75 0.31 -9.25
CA THR A 155 -6.72 0.23 -10.72
C THR A 155 -8.12 0.30 -11.31
N PHE A 156 -8.25 0.93 -12.48
CA PHE A 156 -9.49 0.92 -13.25
C PHE A 156 -9.62 -0.32 -14.15
N ALA A 157 -8.57 -1.14 -14.25
CA ALA A 157 -8.52 -2.27 -15.17
C ALA A 157 -9.25 -3.54 -14.66
N LYS A 158 -9.83 -3.50 -13.48
CA LYS A 158 -10.57 -4.62 -12.86
C LYS A 158 -12.05 -4.27 -12.73
N ALA A 159 -12.54 -3.92 -11.57
CA ALA A 159 -13.98 -3.64 -11.33
C ALA A 159 -14.57 -2.56 -12.25
N MET A 160 -13.76 -1.58 -12.66
CA MET A 160 -14.21 -0.47 -13.53
C MET A 160 -14.09 -0.77 -15.02
N ALA A 161 -13.54 -1.92 -15.44
CA ALA A 161 -13.35 -2.34 -16.84
C ALA A 161 -12.73 -1.26 -17.73
N GLY A 162 -11.83 -0.44 -17.17
CA GLY A 162 -11.21 0.71 -17.82
C GLY A 162 -9.68 0.59 -17.94
N PHE A 163 -9.04 1.73 -18.18
CA PHE A 163 -7.58 1.85 -18.25
C PHE A 163 -7.07 2.78 -17.18
N GLY A 164 -5.85 2.50 -16.70
CA GLY A 164 -5.17 3.34 -15.74
C GLY A 164 -5.26 2.83 -14.31
N ALA A 165 -4.59 3.57 -13.45
CA ALA A 165 -4.56 3.34 -12.02
C ALA A 165 -4.43 4.68 -11.30
N PHE A 166 -4.48 4.67 -9.99
CA PHE A 166 -4.24 5.85 -9.17
C PHE A 166 -3.56 5.46 -7.86
N VAL A 167 -2.85 6.40 -7.29
CA VAL A 167 -2.46 6.39 -5.88
C VAL A 167 -3.08 7.59 -5.22
N ALA A 168 -3.73 7.38 -4.09
CA ALA A 168 -4.33 8.42 -3.27
C ALA A 168 -3.61 8.50 -1.92
N THR A 169 -3.35 9.71 -1.44
CA THR A 169 -2.60 9.97 -0.21
C THR A 169 -3.12 11.23 0.46
N ASP A 170 -2.73 11.45 1.70
CA ASP A 170 -2.94 12.75 2.34
C ASP A 170 -2.05 13.80 1.71
N ALA A 171 -2.50 15.05 1.69
CA ALA A 171 -1.69 16.16 1.20
C ALA A 171 -0.43 16.29 2.06
N VAL A 172 0.71 16.48 1.41
CA VAL A 172 1.99 16.75 2.06
C VAL A 172 2.07 18.22 2.42
#